data_e08dee6fb49fc0de83946c221f8facfa
#
_entry.id   e08dee6fb49fc0de83946c221f8facfa
#
_cell.length_a   1.000
_cell.length_b   1.000
_cell.length_c   1.000
_cell.angle_alpha   90.00
_cell.angle_beta   90.00
_cell.angle_gamma   90.00
#
_symmetry.space_group_name_H-M   'P 1'
#
loop_
_entity.id
_entity.type
_entity.pdbx_description
1 polymer ?
#
loop_
_entity_poly.entity_id
_entity_poly.type
_entity_poly.pdbx_seq_one_letter_code
_entity_poly.pdbx_strand_id
1 'polypeptide(L)'
;MSIQKYLFTSESVTEGHPDKIADQISDAVLDAVLEQDPYGRVACEVLVTTGICVVSGEITTTCYVDVPKIARDTIKEIGYTDAAFGFDSKTCGVLNTIQSQSPDIAMGVDTGGAGDQGLMFGYACDETPELMPLPIQLAHQLTKKLSEVRKAGTVDYLRPDGKSQVSVEYVDGKPVRIDAVVISTQHGDHVTTEQLRADVRKLVIDAVVPQSMVDENTKYHINPTGRFVIGGPHGDTGLTGRKIIVDSYGGMGRHGGGAFSGKDPTKVDRSACYMARYIAKNIVAAGLATRAEVQLAYAIGVADPVSVMVNTFGTGTIPESEITALVRAHFPLTPKGIIEHLNLRRPIYKATAAFGHFGRTGDSFSWEKTDKAEALNRASKKVGAAAD
;
A
#
# COMPACT_ATOMS: atom_id res chain seq x y z
N MET A 1 -34.47 -1.16 -14.59
CA MET A 1 -33.55 -0.50 -13.67
C MET A 1 -32.87 0.64 -14.42
N SER A 2 -32.68 1.80 -13.81
CA SER A 2 -31.90 2.90 -14.45
C SER A 2 -30.44 2.51 -14.48
N ILE A 3 -29.76 2.69 -15.63
CA ILE A 3 -28.31 2.50 -15.78
C ILE A 3 -27.61 3.47 -14.82
N GLN A 4 -26.79 2.93 -13.91
CA GLN A 4 -26.01 3.75 -12.99
C GLN A 4 -24.65 4.03 -13.64
N LYS A 5 -24.38 5.32 -13.94
CA LYS A 5 -23.11 5.77 -14.51
C LYS A 5 -22.44 6.77 -13.57
N TYR A 6 -21.13 6.54 -13.29
CA TYR A 6 -20.35 7.43 -12.42
C TYR A 6 -18.86 7.36 -12.77
N LEU A 7 -18.11 8.39 -12.33
CA LEU A 7 -16.65 8.39 -12.38
C LEU A 7 -16.10 8.05 -10.99
N PHE A 8 -15.07 7.20 -10.94
CA PHE A 8 -14.30 6.95 -9.75
C PHE A 8 -12.82 7.23 -10.00
N THR A 9 -12.16 7.89 -9.04
CA THR A 9 -10.79 8.37 -9.18
C THR A 9 -9.93 7.87 -8.04
N SER A 10 -8.74 7.35 -8.38
CA SER A 10 -7.69 7.03 -7.42
C SER A 10 -6.39 7.72 -7.82
N GLU A 11 -5.53 7.96 -6.82
CA GLU A 11 -4.20 8.51 -7.01
C GLU A 11 -3.11 7.61 -6.46
N SER A 12 -1.89 7.79 -6.95
CA SER A 12 -0.67 7.19 -6.41
C SER A 12 0.49 8.16 -6.49
N VAL A 13 1.56 7.86 -5.77
CA VAL A 13 2.77 8.67 -5.75
C VAL A 13 4.01 7.80 -5.98
N THR A 14 5.08 8.41 -6.50
CA THR A 14 6.35 7.72 -6.70
C THR A 14 7.05 7.45 -5.36
N GLU A 15 8.07 6.61 -5.41
CA GLU A 15 8.97 6.34 -4.28
C GLU A 15 9.68 7.60 -3.75
N GLY A 16 9.83 8.64 -4.58
CA GLY A 16 10.48 9.90 -4.23
C GLY A 16 9.54 10.97 -3.66
N HIS A 17 8.24 10.68 -3.52
CA HIS A 17 7.32 11.57 -2.81
C HIS A 17 7.71 11.64 -1.32
N PRO A 18 7.69 12.82 -0.67
CA PRO A 18 8.17 12.98 0.71
C PRO A 18 7.58 11.99 1.71
N ASP A 19 6.26 11.77 1.70
CA ASP A 19 5.63 10.78 2.58
C ASP A 19 6.12 9.35 2.29
N LYS A 20 6.38 9.01 1.01
CA LYS A 20 6.89 7.66 0.67
C LYS A 20 8.38 7.48 0.95
N ILE A 21 9.17 8.55 0.96
CA ILE A 21 10.53 8.51 1.50
C ILE A 21 10.49 8.13 2.98
N ALA A 22 9.62 8.79 3.75
CA ALA A 22 9.44 8.52 5.18
C ALA A 22 9.01 7.06 5.43
N ASP A 23 8.03 6.55 4.67
CA ASP A 23 7.56 5.16 4.73
C ASP A 23 8.68 4.16 4.41
N GLN A 24 9.47 4.42 3.36
CA GLN A 24 10.57 3.54 2.97
C GLN A 24 11.71 3.51 4.00
N ILE A 25 12.01 4.63 4.64
CA ILE A 25 13.02 4.67 5.71
C ILE A 25 12.52 3.92 6.93
N SER A 26 11.28 4.13 7.38
CA SER A 26 10.71 3.43 8.53
C SER A 26 10.66 1.91 8.31
N ASP A 27 10.26 1.46 7.12
CA ASP A 27 10.24 0.03 6.79
C ASP A 27 11.65 -0.55 6.55
N ALA A 28 12.61 0.24 6.10
CA ALA A 28 14.00 -0.19 6.01
C ALA A 28 14.63 -0.41 7.39
N VAL A 29 14.28 0.42 8.38
CA VAL A 29 14.68 0.22 9.79
C VAL A 29 14.04 -1.06 10.35
N LEU A 30 12.75 -1.27 10.09
CA LEU A 30 12.04 -2.49 10.49
C LEU A 30 12.71 -3.74 9.89
N ASP A 31 12.98 -3.75 8.59
CA ASP A 31 13.61 -4.89 7.91
C ASP A 31 15.00 -5.19 8.48
N ALA A 32 15.81 -4.16 8.77
CA ALA A 32 17.14 -4.32 9.36
C ALA A 32 17.10 -4.92 10.78
N VAL A 33 16.04 -4.64 11.55
CA VAL A 33 15.82 -5.29 12.84
C VAL A 33 15.40 -6.74 12.62
N LEU A 34 14.39 -7.01 11.79
CA LEU A 34 13.85 -8.36 11.60
C LEU A 34 14.84 -9.34 10.95
N GLU A 35 15.80 -8.85 10.18
CA GLU A 35 16.88 -9.67 9.62
C GLU A 35 17.78 -10.30 10.71
N GLN A 36 17.97 -9.61 11.83
CA GLN A 36 18.83 -10.03 12.92
C GLN A 36 18.05 -10.52 14.14
N ASP A 37 16.87 -9.95 14.38
CA ASP A 37 15.97 -10.27 15.49
C ASP A 37 14.52 -10.38 14.99
N PRO A 38 14.06 -11.57 14.55
CA PRO A 38 12.70 -11.79 14.05
C PRO A 38 11.59 -11.47 15.07
N TYR A 39 11.95 -11.35 16.34
CA TYR A 39 11.01 -11.02 17.44
C TYR A 39 11.13 -9.56 17.92
N GLY A 40 11.99 -8.77 17.30
CA GLY A 40 12.13 -7.35 17.58
C GLY A 40 10.80 -6.59 17.46
N ARG A 41 10.59 -5.66 18.38
CA ARG A 41 9.40 -4.79 18.41
C ARG A 41 9.81 -3.43 17.83
N VAL A 42 9.10 -3.00 16.79
CA VAL A 42 9.41 -1.77 16.06
C VAL A 42 8.14 -0.95 15.87
N ALA A 43 8.21 0.29 16.29
CA ALA A 43 7.31 1.37 15.94
C ALA A 43 8.19 2.55 15.52
N CYS A 44 8.50 2.64 14.23
CA CYS A 44 9.43 3.62 13.66
C CYS A 44 8.69 4.61 12.79
N GLU A 45 8.82 5.89 13.11
CA GLU A 45 8.23 7.01 12.39
C GLU A 45 9.31 7.95 11.90
N VAL A 46 9.09 8.52 10.71
CA VAL A 46 10.07 9.39 10.04
C VAL A 46 9.39 10.67 9.58
N LEU A 47 10.08 11.78 9.77
CA LEU A 47 9.77 13.06 9.14
C LEU A 47 10.93 13.45 8.23
N VAL A 48 10.62 13.84 7.00
CA VAL A 48 11.59 14.42 6.05
C VAL A 48 11.13 15.80 5.61
N THR A 49 12.08 16.73 5.55
CA THR A 49 11.87 18.10 5.05
C THR A 49 13.17 18.62 4.46
N THR A 50 13.22 19.89 4.04
CA THR A 50 14.43 20.49 3.46
C THR A 50 15.67 20.23 4.32
N GLY A 51 16.61 19.46 3.80
CA GLY A 51 17.89 19.19 4.43
C GLY A 51 17.87 18.35 5.71
N ILE A 52 16.71 17.82 6.16
CA ILE A 52 16.59 17.11 7.43
C ILE A 52 15.76 15.83 7.27
N CYS A 53 16.22 14.75 7.93
CA CYS A 53 15.50 13.53 8.18
C CYS A 53 15.49 13.25 9.70
N VAL A 54 14.33 13.17 10.32
CA VAL A 54 14.16 12.83 11.74
C VAL A 54 13.58 11.43 11.80
N VAL A 55 14.26 10.52 12.49
CA VAL A 55 13.78 9.15 12.76
C VAL A 55 13.49 9.04 14.24
N SER A 56 12.26 8.72 14.59
CA SER A 56 11.77 8.62 15.97
C SER A 56 10.93 7.37 16.18
N GLY A 57 10.55 7.10 17.41
CA GLY A 57 9.71 5.98 17.78
C GLY A 57 10.34 5.06 18.82
N GLU A 58 9.80 3.86 18.97
CA GLU A 58 10.19 2.91 20.00
C GLU A 58 10.63 1.59 19.35
N ILE A 59 11.83 1.13 19.72
CA ILE A 59 12.38 -0.15 19.28
C ILE A 59 12.89 -0.93 20.48
N THR A 60 12.41 -2.18 20.61
CA THR A 60 12.94 -3.17 21.54
C THR A 60 13.49 -4.33 20.75
N THR A 61 14.80 -4.53 20.79
CA THR A 61 15.50 -5.57 20.03
C THR A 61 16.79 -5.96 20.74
N THR A 62 17.31 -7.14 20.41
CA THR A 62 18.60 -7.63 20.86
C THR A 62 19.73 -7.26 19.92
N CYS A 63 19.45 -6.69 18.74
CA CYS A 63 20.44 -6.32 17.76
C CYS A 63 20.72 -4.80 17.72
N TYR A 64 21.81 -4.42 17.09
CA TYR A 64 22.13 -3.03 16.77
C TYR A 64 21.83 -2.75 15.30
N VAL A 65 21.17 -1.64 15.03
CA VAL A 65 20.93 -1.12 13.68
C VAL A 65 21.46 0.31 13.55
N ASP A 66 22.23 0.57 12.50
CA ASP A 66 22.75 1.92 12.19
C ASP A 66 21.67 2.72 11.45
N VAL A 67 20.76 3.31 12.22
CA VAL A 67 19.60 4.08 11.69
C VAL A 67 20.03 5.21 10.75
N PRO A 68 21.03 6.06 11.09
CA PRO A 68 21.52 7.08 10.16
C PRO A 68 22.01 6.51 8.82
N LYS A 69 22.71 5.39 8.84
CA LYS A 69 23.17 4.73 7.61
C LYS A 69 22.01 4.21 6.77
N ILE A 70 21.04 3.55 7.41
CA ILE A 70 19.84 3.02 6.73
C ILE A 70 19.06 4.15 6.07
N ALA A 71 18.83 5.27 6.77
CA ALA A 71 18.16 6.43 6.22
C ALA A 71 18.89 6.98 4.98
N ARG A 72 20.22 7.18 5.05
CA ARG A 72 21.02 7.68 3.94
C ARG A 72 21.03 6.73 2.74
N ASP A 73 21.16 5.43 2.98
CA ASP A 73 21.16 4.43 1.91
C ASP A 73 19.79 4.40 1.21
N THR A 74 18.69 4.47 1.95
CA THR A 74 17.33 4.53 1.40
C THR A 74 17.13 5.81 0.57
N ILE A 75 17.52 6.98 1.08
CA ILE A 75 17.46 8.26 0.35
C ILE A 75 18.26 8.18 -0.96
N LYS A 76 19.45 7.57 -0.92
CA LYS A 76 20.30 7.35 -2.09
C LYS A 76 19.66 6.43 -3.13
N GLU A 77 19.09 5.30 -2.70
CA GLU A 77 18.43 4.33 -3.59
C GLU A 77 17.20 4.91 -4.30
N ILE A 78 16.47 5.79 -3.61
CA ILE A 78 15.35 6.53 -4.19
C ILE A 78 15.83 7.48 -5.29
N GLY A 79 17.05 8.04 -5.17
CA GLY A 79 17.66 8.90 -6.19
C GLY A 79 17.89 10.35 -5.75
N TYR A 80 17.77 10.66 -4.46
CA TYR A 80 18.18 11.95 -3.91
C TYR A 80 19.67 11.95 -3.64
N THR A 81 20.45 12.24 -4.68
CA THR A 81 21.91 12.12 -4.71
C THR A 81 22.64 13.44 -4.95
N ASP A 82 21.90 14.53 -5.20
CA ASP A 82 22.42 15.85 -5.51
C ASP A 82 21.89 16.89 -4.52
N ALA A 83 22.79 17.66 -3.90
CA ALA A 83 22.46 18.72 -2.96
C ALA A 83 21.59 19.83 -3.59
N ALA A 84 21.66 20.00 -4.92
CA ALA A 84 20.81 20.95 -5.65
C ALA A 84 19.31 20.62 -5.55
N PHE A 85 18.95 19.40 -5.13
CA PHE A 85 17.55 19.03 -4.85
C PHE A 85 17.03 19.57 -3.50
N GLY A 86 17.87 20.23 -2.71
CA GLY A 86 17.55 20.72 -1.36
C GLY A 86 17.38 19.62 -0.30
N PHE A 87 17.59 18.36 -0.71
CA PHE A 87 17.56 17.16 0.12
C PHE A 87 18.36 16.06 -0.59
N ASP A 88 19.39 15.51 0.05
CA ASP A 88 20.19 14.43 -0.52
C ASP A 88 20.80 13.53 0.56
N SER A 89 21.22 12.34 0.14
CA SER A 89 21.70 11.28 1.04
C SER A 89 23.02 11.61 1.75
N LYS A 90 23.84 12.54 1.22
CA LYS A 90 25.18 12.85 1.75
C LYS A 90 25.13 14.00 2.74
N THR A 91 24.35 15.06 2.45
CA THR A 91 24.39 16.33 3.18
C THR A 91 23.20 16.57 4.10
N CYS A 92 22.07 15.84 3.95
CA CYS A 92 20.94 15.99 4.87
C CYS A 92 21.33 15.65 6.30
N GLY A 93 20.85 16.43 7.27
CA GLY A 93 20.95 16.09 8.69
C GLY A 93 20.07 14.87 8.99
N VAL A 94 20.60 13.86 9.66
CA VAL A 94 19.83 12.72 10.16
C VAL A 94 19.81 12.76 11.67
N LEU A 95 18.63 13.01 12.26
CA LEU A 95 18.40 12.99 13.70
C LEU A 95 17.76 11.66 14.07
N ASN A 96 18.35 10.96 15.03
CA ASN A 96 17.83 9.73 15.59
C ASN A 96 17.39 9.96 17.03
N THR A 97 16.08 9.81 17.31
CA THR A 97 15.48 9.97 18.61
C THR A 97 14.72 8.71 19.06
N ILE A 98 15.10 7.54 18.48
CA ILE A 98 14.51 6.26 18.86
C ILE A 98 14.81 5.95 20.32
N GLN A 99 13.79 5.47 21.04
CA GLN A 99 13.84 5.05 22.43
C GLN A 99 13.46 3.56 22.57
N SER A 100 13.63 3.00 23.76
CA SER A 100 13.11 1.67 24.09
C SER A 100 11.60 1.76 24.37
N GLN A 101 10.85 0.71 24.01
CA GLN A 101 9.41 0.64 24.30
C GLN A 101 9.11 0.66 25.79
N SER A 102 8.01 1.34 26.18
CA SER A 102 7.49 1.34 27.55
C SER A 102 7.15 -0.09 28.01
N PRO A 103 7.54 -0.49 29.24
CA PRO A 103 7.15 -1.77 29.83
C PRO A 103 5.63 -1.98 29.91
N ASP A 104 4.84 -0.92 30.08
CA ASP A 104 3.38 -1.00 30.20
C ASP A 104 2.71 -1.47 28.92
N ILE A 105 3.23 -1.05 27.76
CA ILE A 105 2.73 -1.50 26.44
C ILE A 105 3.10 -2.96 26.18
N ALA A 106 4.24 -3.43 26.65
CA ALA A 106 4.71 -4.80 26.45
C ALA A 106 3.77 -5.82 27.09
N MET A 107 3.18 -5.54 28.25
CA MET A 107 2.32 -6.47 29.01
C MET A 107 1.11 -6.97 28.22
N GLY A 108 0.47 -6.14 27.41
CA GLY A 108 -0.72 -6.52 26.63
C GLY A 108 -0.41 -7.47 25.45
N VAL A 109 0.80 -7.42 24.92
CA VAL A 109 1.22 -8.18 23.74
C VAL A 109 1.85 -9.53 24.12
N ASP A 110 2.54 -9.59 25.25
CA ASP A 110 3.24 -10.81 25.71
C ASP A 110 2.28 -11.95 26.05
N THR A 111 1.01 -11.66 26.32
CA THR A 111 -0.05 -12.65 26.54
C THR A 111 -0.68 -13.20 25.25
N GLY A 112 -0.24 -12.74 24.08
CA GLY A 112 -0.77 -13.15 22.76
C GLY A 112 -2.03 -12.39 22.31
N GLY A 113 -2.46 -11.40 23.07
CA GLY A 113 -3.56 -10.48 22.72
C GLY A 113 -3.13 -9.42 21.70
N ALA A 114 -4.10 -8.70 21.15
CA ALA A 114 -3.84 -7.53 20.30
C ALA A 114 -3.17 -6.42 21.12
N GLY A 115 -2.11 -5.82 20.55
CA GLY A 115 -1.36 -4.75 21.22
C GLY A 115 -2.10 -3.41 21.27
N ASP A 116 -3.18 -3.29 20.52
CA ASP A 116 -4.06 -2.10 20.51
C ASP A 116 -5.48 -2.50 20.10
N GLN A 117 -6.42 -1.61 20.35
CA GLN A 117 -7.74 -1.66 19.73
C GLN A 117 -7.67 -1.17 18.30
N GLY A 118 -8.61 -1.60 17.44
CA GLY A 118 -8.68 -1.08 16.10
C GLY A 118 -9.65 -1.85 15.21
N LEU A 119 -9.90 -1.27 14.02
CA LEU A 119 -10.67 -1.91 12.96
C LEU A 119 -9.85 -1.88 11.67
N MET A 120 -9.80 -2.99 10.98
CA MET A 120 -8.97 -3.21 9.80
C MET A 120 -9.83 -3.71 8.66
N PHE A 121 -9.56 -3.22 7.46
CA PHE A 121 -10.31 -3.60 6.27
C PHE A 121 -9.42 -4.28 5.24
N GLY A 122 -9.99 -5.29 4.58
CA GLY A 122 -9.49 -5.88 3.36
C GLY A 122 -10.53 -5.74 2.24
N TYR A 123 -10.08 -5.58 1.01
CA TYR A 123 -10.94 -5.46 -0.15
C TYR A 123 -10.37 -6.25 -1.34
N ALA A 124 -11.25 -6.78 -2.18
CA ALA A 124 -10.93 -7.38 -3.46
C ALA A 124 -12.11 -7.24 -4.42
N CYS A 125 -11.82 -7.17 -5.73
CA CYS A 125 -12.82 -7.19 -6.80
C CYS A 125 -12.22 -7.82 -8.06
N ASP A 126 -13.07 -8.23 -8.98
CA ASP A 126 -12.69 -8.91 -10.22
C ASP A 126 -12.34 -7.98 -11.40
N GLU A 127 -11.98 -6.71 -11.09
CA GLU A 127 -11.68 -5.70 -12.12
C GLU A 127 -10.30 -5.87 -12.78
N THR A 128 -9.36 -6.48 -12.07
CA THR A 128 -7.99 -6.71 -12.56
C THR A 128 -7.51 -8.13 -12.22
N PRO A 129 -6.49 -8.66 -12.90
CA PRO A 129 -5.91 -9.97 -12.57
C PRO A 129 -5.41 -10.09 -11.13
N GLU A 130 -4.97 -8.97 -10.55
CA GLU A 130 -4.52 -8.89 -9.16
C GLU A 130 -5.68 -8.86 -8.15
N LEU A 131 -6.91 -8.83 -8.65
CA LEU A 131 -8.15 -8.66 -7.87
C LEU A 131 -8.13 -7.34 -7.07
N MET A 132 -7.73 -6.27 -7.75
CA MET A 132 -7.68 -4.89 -7.26
C MET A 132 -8.62 -3.98 -8.05
N PRO A 133 -9.08 -2.87 -7.46
CA PRO A 133 -9.78 -1.83 -8.22
C PRO A 133 -8.91 -1.24 -9.32
N LEU A 134 -9.45 -1.11 -10.51
CA LEU A 134 -8.73 -0.65 -11.69
C LEU A 134 -8.09 0.74 -11.53
N PRO A 135 -8.76 1.76 -10.94
CA PRO A 135 -8.19 3.09 -10.83
C PRO A 135 -6.89 3.13 -10.04
N ILE A 136 -6.85 2.49 -8.86
CA ILE A 136 -5.65 2.46 -8.02
C ILE A 136 -4.54 1.59 -8.64
N GLN A 137 -4.90 0.47 -9.26
CA GLN A 137 -3.93 -0.40 -9.92
C GLN A 137 -3.23 0.32 -11.07
N LEU A 138 -3.97 1.04 -11.91
CA LEU A 138 -3.37 1.85 -12.96
C LEU A 138 -2.54 3.03 -12.40
N ALA A 139 -3.02 3.69 -11.35
CA ALA A 139 -2.26 4.77 -10.72
C ALA A 139 -0.91 4.27 -10.18
N HIS A 140 -0.86 3.10 -9.54
CA HIS A 140 0.39 2.47 -9.09
C HIS A 140 1.30 2.10 -10.27
N GLN A 141 0.76 1.50 -11.31
CA GLN A 141 1.53 1.13 -12.50
C GLN A 141 2.14 2.36 -13.18
N LEU A 142 1.43 3.48 -13.25
CA LEU A 142 1.93 4.74 -13.81
C LEU A 142 3.09 5.32 -13.00
N THR A 143 2.96 5.40 -11.68
CA THR A 143 4.04 5.92 -10.82
C THR A 143 5.25 4.98 -10.80
N LYS A 144 5.03 3.67 -10.83
CA LYS A 144 6.10 2.67 -10.96
C LYS A 144 6.82 2.83 -12.30
N LYS A 145 6.08 2.95 -13.41
CA LYS A 145 6.66 3.15 -14.74
C LYS A 145 7.46 4.45 -14.84
N LEU A 146 6.96 5.53 -14.24
CA LEU A 146 7.67 6.79 -14.16
C LEU A 146 9.03 6.64 -13.43
N SER A 147 9.04 5.92 -12.30
CA SER A 147 10.27 5.62 -11.56
C SER A 147 11.23 4.71 -12.35
N GLU A 148 10.72 3.73 -13.08
CA GLU A 148 11.52 2.86 -13.96
C GLU A 148 12.21 3.65 -15.07
N VAL A 149 11.47 4.52 -15.78
CA VAL A 149 12.00 5.39 -16.85
C VAL A 149 13.11 6.30 -16.30
N ARG A 150 12.90 6.89 -15.13
CA ARG A 150 13.89 7.72 -14.44
C ARG A 150 15.15 6.93 -14.08
N LYS A 151 14.99 5.80 -13.39
CA LYS A 151 16.12 4.96 -12.92
C LYS A 151 16.92 4.34 -14.07
N ALA A 152 16.24 4.04 -15.19
CA ALA A 152 16.91 3.56 -16.39
C ALA A 152 17.72 4.67 -17.12
N GLY A 153 17.57 5.95 -16.74
CA GLY A 153 18.23 7.05 -17.42
C GLY A 153 17.74 7.24 -18.87
N THR A 154 16.52 6.79 -19.18
CA THR A 154 15.96 6.91 -20.54
C THR A 154 15.83 8.39 -20.95
N VAL A 155 15.56 9.25 -19.98
CA VAL A 155 15.67 10.71 -20.06
C VAL A 155 16.42 11.21 -18.82
N ASP A 156 17.20 12.27 -18.96
CA ASP A 156 18.12 12.76 -17.92
C ASP A 156 17.51 13.79 -16.97
N TYR A 157 16.34 14.30 -17.29
CA TYR A 157 15.69 15.39 -16.57
C TYR A 157 14.69 14.93 -15.51
N LEU A 158 14.22 13.67 -15.50
CA LEU A 158 13.27 13.20 -14.50
C LEU A 158 13.91 13.13 -13.11
N ARG A 159 13.19 13.64 -12.12
CA ARG A 159 13.57 13.62 -10.70
C ARG A 159 12.66 12.72 -9.89
N PRO A 160 13.02 12.38 -8.62
CA PRO A 160 12.34 11.30 -7.89
C PRO A 160 10.88 11.55 -7.55
N ASP A 161 10.46 12.81 -7.31
CA ASP A 161 9.09 13.12 -6.88
C ASP A 161 8.12 13.12 -8.05
N GLY A 162 6.94 12.54 -7.80
CA GLY A 162 5.88 12.51 -8.79
C GLY A 162 4.60 11.89 -8.28
N LYS A 163 3.50 12.17 -8.98
CA LYS A 163 2.15 11.69 -8.67
C LYS A 163 1.45 11.26 -9.94
N SER A 164 0.51 10.31 -9.79
CA SER A 164 -0.45 9.94 -10.81
C SER A 164 -1.86 9.98 -10.25
N GLN A 165 -2.84 10.18 -11.13
CA GLN A 165 -4.25 10.06 -10.81
C GLN A 165 -4.97 9.48 -12.02
N VAL A 166 -5.89 8.54 -11.81
CA VAL A 166 -6.67 7.91 -12.88
C VAL A 166 -8.15 7.98 -12.52
N SER A 167 -8.94 8.55 -13.43
CA SER A 167 -10.40 8.58 -13.36
C SER A 167 -10.97 7.57 -14.33
N VAL A 168 -11.76 6.62 -13.81
CA VAL A 168 -12.39 5.55 -14.58
C VAL A 168 -13.91 5.73 -14.56
N GLU A 169 -14.52 5.59 -15.73
CA GLU A 169 -15.97 5.57 -15.87
C GLU A 169 -16.50 4.16 -15.59
N TYR A 170 -17.50 4.09 -14.73
CA TYR A 170 -18.20 2.86 -14.35
C TYR A 170 -19.63 2.90 -14.89
N VAL A 171 -20.09 1.76 -15.40
CA VAL A 171 -21.49 1.51 -15.77
C VAL A 171 -21.94 0.26 -15.05
N ASP A 172 -23.00 0.38 -14.25
CA ASP A 172 -23.55 -0.72 -13.44
C ASP A 172 -22.46 -1.46 -12.63
N GLY A 173 -21.53 -0.68 -12.03
CA GLY A 173 -20.47 -1.19 -11.18
C GLY A 173 -19.27 -1.81 -11.91
N LYS A 174 -19.22 -1.77 -13.26
CA LYS A 174 -18.11 -2.27 -14.06
C LYS A 174 -17.32 -1.14 -14.70
N PRO A 175 -15.97 -1.18 -14.68
CA PRO A 175 -15.14 -0.20 -15.35
C PRO A 175 -15.27 -0.35 -16.87
N VAL A 176 -15.55 0.74 -17.58
CA VAL A 176 -15.79 0.72 -19.03
C VAL A 176 -14.85 1.61 -19.82
N ARG A 177 -14.36 2.71 -19.24
CA ARG A 177 -13.53 3.70 -19.95
C ARG A 177 -12.66 4.49 -18.98
N ILE A 178 -11.47 4.88 -19.42
CA ILE A 178 -10.62 5.82 -18.70
C ILE A 178 -11.00 7.25 -19.15
N ASP A 179 -11.52 8.05 -18.20
CA ASP A 179 -11.92 9.42 -18.48
C ASP A 179 -10.76 10.40 -18.43
N ALA A 180 -9.88 10.25 -17.42
CA ALA A 180 -8.73 11.14 -17.28
C ALA A 180 -7.51 10.43 -16.69
N VAL A 181 -6.33 10.83 -17.14
CA VAL A 181 -5.03 10.46 -16.58
C VAL A 181 -4.26 11.73 -16.25
N VAL A 182 -3.82 11.87 -15.00
CA VAL A 182 -2.99 12.97 -14.52
C VAL A 182 -1.63 12.43 -14.14
N ILE A 183 -0.56 13.06 -14.62
CA ILE A 183 0.82 12.84 -14.18
C ILE A 183 1.44 14.18 -13.78
N SER A 184 1.94 14.25 -12.55
CA SER A 184 2.81 15.34 -12.11
C SER A 184 4.17 14.76 -11.77
N THR A 185 5.23 15.24 -12.44
CA THR A 185 6.58 14.73 -12.21
C THR A 185 7.57 15.88 -12.04
N GLN A 186 8.41 15.75 -11.03
CA GLN A 186 9.54 16.65 -10.82
C GLN A 186 10.57 16.47 -11.94
N HIS A 187 11.19 17.57 -12.38
CA HIS A 187 12.13 17.55 -13.51
C HIS A 187 13.25 18.58 -13.36
N GLY A 188 14.32 18.43 -14.13
CA GLY A 188 15.35 19.45 -14.34
C GLY A 188 14.79 20.67 -15.05
N ASP A 189 15.44 21.81 -14.87
CA ASP A 189 14.99 23.09 -15.46
C ASP A 189 15.37 23.26 -16.94
N HIS A 190 16.18 22.36 -17.48
CA HIS A 190 16.67 22.39 -18.86
C HIS A 190 15.72 21.74 -19.88
N VAL A 191 14.67 21.04 -19.45
CA VAL A 191 13.66 20.43 -20.35
C VAL A 191 12.50 21.39 -20.60
N THR A 192 12.02 21.46 -21.84
CA THR A 192 10.80 22.21 -22.14
C THR A 192 9.55 21.45 -21.71
N THR A 193 8.48 22.17 -21.43
CA THR A 193 7.19 21.58 -21.06
C THR A 193 6.65 20.66 -22.17
N GLU A 194 6.80 21.05 -23.43
CA GLU A 194 6.36 20.28 -24.60
C GLU A 194 7.09 18.96 -24.70
N GLN A 195 8.43 18.98 -24.56
CA GLN A 195 9.24 17.75 -24.58
C GLN A 195 8.87 16.81 -23.44
N LEU A 196 8.79 17.35 -22.21
CA LEU A 196 8.41 16.56 -21.04
C LEU A 196 7.04 15.89 -21.24
N ARG A 197 6.05 16.64 -21.73
CA ARG A 197 4.71 16.10 -21.97
C ARG A 197 4.70 15.00 -23.03
N ALA A 198 5.44 15.17 -24.11
CA ALA A 198 5.56 14.16 -25.17
C ALA A 198 6.22 12.87 -24.66
N ASP A 199 7.31 13.00 -23.91
CA ASP A 199 8.04 11.86 -23.37
C ASP A 199 7.24 11.11 -22.30
N VAL A 200 6.65 11.80 -21.33
CA VAL A 200 5.79 11.19 -20.31
C VAL A 200 4.58 10.51 -20.94
N ARG A 201 3.97 11.13 -21.95
CA ARG A 201 2.89 10.47 -22.70
C ARG A 201 3.35 9.15 -23.29
N LYS A 202 4.42 9.18 -24.07
CA LYS A 202 4.92 8.00 -24.81
C LYS A 202 5.53 6.94 -23.90
N LEU A 203 6.40 7.35 -22.95
CA LEU A 203 7.21 6.40 -22.17
C LEU A 203 6.48 5.86 -20.93
N VAL A 204 5.48 6.56 -20.44
CA VAL A 204 4.78 6.21 -19.20
C VAL A 204 3.30 5.88 -19.48
N ILE A 205 2.52 6.82 -20.03
CA ILE A 205 1.08 6.64 -20.15
C ILE A 205 0.76 5.57 -21.20
N ASP A 206 1.28 5.71 -22.42
CA ASP A 206 0.99 4.76 -23.51
C ASP A 206 1.56 3.37 -23.27
N ALA A 207 2.55 3.25 -22.37
CA ALA A 207 3.12 1.97 -21.96
C ALA A 207 2.30 1.22 -20.88
N VAL A 208 1.42 1.93 -20.16
CA VAL A 208 0.67 1.37 -19.02
C VAL A 208 -0.83 1.30 -19.29
N VAL A 209 -1.39 2.37 -19.89
CA VAL A 209 -2.84 2.51 -20.04
C VAL A 209 -3.35 1.63 -21.17
N PRO A 210 -4.33 0.71 -20.91
CA PRO A 210 -4.89 -0.13 -21.96
C PRO A 210 -5.56 0.68 -23.05
N GLN A 211 -5.12 0.53 -24.30
CA GLN A 211 -5.67 1.27 -25.43
C GLN A 211 -7.15 0.95 -25.70
N SER A 212 -7.62 -0.23 -25.30
CA SER A 212 -9.03 -0.61 -25.41
C SER A 212 -9.97 0.14 -24.45
N MET A 213 -9.40 0.88 -23.48
CA MET A 213 -10.17 1.63 -22.49
C MET A 213 -10.08 3.16 -22.69
N VAL A 214 -9.43 3.63 -23.74
CA VAL A 214 -9.32 5.05 -24.05
C VAL A 214 -10.01 5.39 -25.36
N ASP A 215 -10.48 6.63 -25.48
CA ASP A 215 -11.13 7.18 -26.69
C ASP A 215 -10.69 8.65 -26.91
N GLU A 216 -11.29 9.32 -27.91
CA GLU A 216 -11.04 10.73 -28.23
C GLU A 216 -11.43 11.69 -27.09
N ASN A 217 -12.26 11.25 -26.13
CA ASN A 217 -12.70 12.06 -24.99
C ASN A 217 -11.82 11.87 -23.75
N THR A 218 -10.88 10.92 -23.79
CA THR A 218 -9.95 10.69 -22.69
C THR A 218 -9.00 11.89 -22.51
N LYS A 219 -8.96 12.45 -21.31
CA LYS A 219 -8.18 13.65 -20.97
C LYS A 219 -6.82 13.27 -20.40
N TYR A 220 -5.78 13.97 -20.82
CA TYR A 220 -4.41 13.77 -20.34
C TYR A 220 -3.87 15.08 -19.77
N HIS A 221 -3.55 15.09 -18.49
CA HIS A 221 -2.99 16.23 -17.78
C HIS A 221 -1.58 15.90 -17.31
N ILE A 222 -0.57 16.35 -18.04
CA ILE A 222 0.84 16.13 -17.73
C ILE A 222 1.46 17.44 -17.32
N ASN A 223 1.92 17.55 -16.07
CA ASN A 223 2.38 18.78 -15.44
C ASN A 223 1.48 19.97 -15.85
N PRO A 224 0.19 19.97 -15.46
CA PRO A 224 -0.77 20.99 -15.94
C PRO A 224 -0.38 22.41 -15.52
N THR A 225 0.33 22.57 -14.40
CA THR A 225 0.86 23.88 -13.94
C THR A 225 2.16 24.28 -14.66
N GLY A 226 2.70 23.44 -15.53
CA GLY A 226 3.95 23.64 -16.27
C GLY A 226 5.18 23.21 -15.46
N ARG A 227 5.86 24.13 -14.79
CA ARG A 227 7.13 23.90 -14.12
C ARG A 227 6.96 23.18 -12.77
N PHE A 228 7.71 22.07 -12.57
CA PHE A 228 7.81 21.34 -11.31
C PHE A 228 9.29 20.97 -11.05
N VAL A 229 10.12 21.95 -10.77
CA VAL A 229 11.57 21.77 -10.51
C VAL A 229 11.84 21.62 -9.02
N ILE A 230 11.19 22.43 -8.17
CA ILE A 230 11.25 22.28 -6.72
C ILE A 230 10.22 21.23 -6.31
N GLY A 231 10.69 20.14 -5.70
CA GLY A 231 9.86 19.02 -5.25
C GLY A 231 10.60 18.16 -4.25
N GLY A 232 10.03 17.01 -3.89
CA GLY A 232 10.53 16.18 -2.83
C GLY A 232 10.48 16.90 -1.47
N PRO A 233 11.31 16.50 -0.48
CA PRO A 233 11.35 17.13 0.85
C PRO A 233 11.69 18.63 0.85
N HIS A 234 12.25 19.15 -0.24
CA HIS A 234 12.46 20.59 -0.42
C HIS A 234 11.16 21.34 -0.71
N GLY A 235 10.22 20.69 -1.38
CA GLY A 235 8.92 21.30 -1.72
C GLY A 235 7.84 21.10 -0.69
N ASP A 236 7.84 19.95 -0.01
CA ASP A 236 6.81 19.55 0.96
C ASP A 236 7.39 18.61 2.01
N THR A 237 6.88 18.71 3.24
CA THR A 237 7.27 17.83 4.35
C THR A 237 6.58 16.48 4.23
N GLY A 238 7.34 15.38 4.40
CA GLY A 238 6.84 14.03 4.43
C GLY A 238 6.87 13.40 5.81
N LEU A 239 5.87 12.56 6.10
CA LEU A 239 5.79 11.79 7.33
C LEU A 239 5.35 10.35 7.03
N THR A 240 5.83 9.42 7.87
CA THR A 240 5.35 8.03 7.86
C THR A 240 3.84 7.96 8.05
N GLY A 241 3.16 7.13 7.24
CA GLY A 241 1.74 6.85 7.42
C GLY A 241 0.78 7.93 6.93
N ARG A 242 1.21 8.86 6.06
CA ARG A 242 0.34 9.91 5.48
C ARG A 242 -0.22 9.56 4.10
N LYS A 243 0.04 8.37 3.58
CA LYS A 243 -0.46 7.90 2.27
C LYS A 243 -1.27 6.60 2.37
N ILE A 244 -2.03 6.46 3.48
CA ILE A 244 -2.76 5.22 3.82
C ILE A 244 -3.78 4.79 2.76
N ILE A 245 -4.38 5.72 2.04
CA ILE A 245 -5.32 5.41 0.95
C ILE A 245 -4.57 4.95 -0.31
N VAL A 246 -3.44 5.55 -0.63
CA VAL A 246 -2.52 5.10 -1.69
C VAL A 246 -1.97 3.70 -1.34
N ASP A 247 -1.64 3.47 -0.09
CA ASP A 247 -1.10 2.19 0.38
C ASP A 247 -2.10 1.03 0.30
N SER A 248 -3.41 1.33 0.25
CA SER A 248 -4.47 0.33 0.26
C SER A 248 -5.25 0.26 -1.06
N TYR A 249 -6.47 0.78 -1.13
CA TYR A 249 -7.37 0.53 -2.25
C TYR A 249 -7.79 1.80 -3.01
N GLY A 250 -7.08 2.92 -2.83
CA GLY A 250 -7.35 4.17 -3.54
C GLY A 250 -8.74 4.77 -3.29
N GLY A 251 -9.35 4.45 -2.15
CA GLY A 251 -10.68 4.91 -1.76
C GLY A 251 -11.83 3.97 -2.13
N MET A 252 -11.60 2.87 -2.87
CA MET A 252 -12.64 1.92 -3.24
C MET A 252 -13.07 1.05 -2.05
N GLY A 253 -12.15 0.62 -1.21
CA GLY A 253 -12.40 -0.06 0.06
C GLY A 253 -12.34 0.92 1.22
N ARG A 254 -13.05 0.60 2.32
CA ARG A 254 -12.96 1.33 3.59
C ARG A 254 -11.55 1.23 4.18
N HIS A 255 -11.25 2.14 5.09
CA HIS A 255 -9.97 2.16 5.82
C HIS A 255 -10.21 2.40 7.31
N GLY A 256 -9.48 1.68 8.16
CA GLY A 256 -9.59 1.82 9.63
C GLY A 256 -8.79 2.97 10.24
N GLY A 257 -7.93 3.62 9.44
CA GLY A 257 -7.10 4.75 9.87
C GLY A 257 -5.68 4.38 10.28
N GLY A 258 -5.38 3.10 10.55
CA GLY A 258 -4.04 2.64 10.94
C GLY A 258 -3.04 2.66 9.78
N ALA A 259 -1.87 3.28 9.96
CA ALA A 259 -0.77 3.22 9.02
C ALA A 259 -0.03 1.88 9.11
N PHE A 260 0.64 1.47 8.01
CA PHE A 260 1.37 0.22 7.92
C PHE A 260 2.88 0.39 8.19
N SER A 261 3.52 1.28 7.44
CA SER A 261 4.97 1.43 7.44
C SER A 261 5.54 1.74 8.83
N GLY A 262 6.71 1.18 9.12
CA GLY A 262 7.40 1.34 10.40
C GLY A 262 6.88 0.47 11.55
N LYS A 263 5.80 -0.30 11.34
CA LYS A 263 5.20 -1.18 12.35
C LYS A 263 5.57 -2.64 12.11
N ASP A 264 6.11 -3.32 13.13
CA ASP A 264 6.33 -4.76 13.09
C ASP A 264 4.99 -5.53 13.09
N PRO A 265 4.96 -6.83 12.72
CA PRO A 265 3.73 -7.57 12.51
C PRO A 265 2.90 -7.84 13.78
N THR A 266 3.38 -7.52 14.98
CA THR A 266 2.58 -7.60 16.21
C THR A 266 1.51 -6.51 16.27
N LYS A 267 1.68 -5.42 15.50
CA LYS A 267 0.68 -4.35 15.36
C LYS A 267 -0.40 -4.80 14.39
N VAL A 268 -1.62 -4.98 14.92
CA VAL A 268 -2.79 -5.46 14.16
C VAL A 268 -3.19 -4.50 13.04
N ASP A 269 -2.90 -3.21 13.17
CA ASP A 269 -3.07 -2.23 12.08
C ASP A 269 -2.45 -2.73 10.77
N ARG A 270 -1.29 -3.37 10.84
CA ARG A 270 -0.60 -3.93 9.68
C ARG A 270 -1.00 -5.37 9.41
N SER A 271 -0.79 -6.27 10.35
CA SER A 271 -0.96 -7.71 10.15
C SER A 271 -2.41 -8.10 9.87
N ALA A 272 -3.38 -7.50 10.57
CA ALA A 272 -4.79 -7.81 10.34
C ALA A 272 -5.34 -7.15 9.06
N CYS A 273 -4.82 -6.00 8.61
CA CYS A 273 -5.13 -5.49 7.26
C CYS A 273 -4.63 -6.44 6.17
N TYR A 274 -3.44 -7.02 6.32
CA TYR A 274 -2.91 -8.01 5.38
C TYR A 274 -3.75 -9.30 5.39
N MET A 275 -4.17 -9.77 6.57
CA MET A 275 -5.07 -10.92 6.67
C MET A 275 -6.44 -10.59 6.07
N ALA A 276 -7.01 -9.43 6.32
CA ALA A 276 -8.29 -9.01 5.74
C ALA A 276 -8.22 -8.95 4.20
N ARG A 277 -7.11 -8.45 3.63
CA ARG A 277 -6.85 -8.52 2.19
C ARG A 277 -6.77 -9.96 1.69
N TYR A 278 -6.02 -10.81 2.36
CA TYR A 278 -5.90 -12.22 2.02
C TYR A 278 -7.26 -12.93 1.99
N ILE A 279 -8.10 -12.67 2.99
CA ILE A 279 -9.47 -13.21 3.06
C ILE A 279 -10.32 -12.70 1.89
N ALA A 280 -10.40 -11.38 1.71
CA ALA A 280 -11.20 -10.78 0.64
C ALA A 280 -10.79 -11.30 -0.75
N LYS A 281 -9.47 -11.41 -0.99
CA LYS A 281 -8.93 -11.94 -2.24
C LYS A 281 -9.33 -13.40 -2.47
N ASN A 282 -9.26 -14.24 -1.45
CA ASN A 282 -9.67 -15.65 -1.54
C ASN A 282 -11.18 -15.82 -1.72
N ILE A 283 -12.02 -14.95 -1.15
CA ILE A 283 -13.48 -14.95 -1.39
C ILE A 283 -13.78 -14.70 -2.87
N VAL A 284 -13.16 -13.67 -3.46
CA VAL A 284 -13.36 -13.35 -4.89
C VAL A 284 -12.76 -14.44 -5.79
N ALA A 285 -11.56 -14.91 -5.50
CA ALA A 285 -10.90 -15.99 -6.26
C ALA A 285 -11.68 -17.32 -6.19
N ALA A 286 -12.42 -17.58 -5.10
CA ALA A 286 -13.29 -18.74 -4.95
C ALA A 286 -14.58 -18.63 -5.76
N GLY A 287 -14.88 -17.48 -6.38
CA GLY A 287 -16.13 -17.21 -7.07
C GLY A 287 -17.35 -17.05 -6.13
N LEU A 288 -17.10 -16.76 -4.86
CA LEU A 288 -18.17 -16.53 -3.88
C LEU A 288 -18.80 -15.12 -3.99
N ALA A 289 -18.06 -14.18 -4.57
CA ALA A 289 -18.51 -12.84 -4.90
C ALA A 289 -17.62 -12.23 -5.99
N THR A 290 -18.09 -11.21 -6.71
CA THR A 290 -17.25 -10.40 -7.61
C THR A 290 -16.58 -9.22 -6.89
N ARG A 291 -17.10 -8.85 -5.69
CA ARG A 291 -16.56 -7.85 -4.78
C ARG A 291 -16.71 -8.33 -3.36
N ALA A 292 -15.67 -8.15 -2.57
CA ALA A 292 -15.69 -8.50 -1.15
C ALA A 292 -14.91 -7.46 -0.33
N GLU A 293 -15.51 -7.00 0.76
CA GLU A 293 -14.87 -6.23 1.81
C GLU A 293 -14.98 -7.00 3.12
N VAL A 294 -13.85 -7.10 3.83
CA VAL A 294 -13.75 -7.81 5.10
C VAL A 294 -13.32 -6.83 6.17
N GLN A 295 -14.05 -6.77 7.27
CA GLN A 295 -13.63 -6.05 8.48
C GLN A 295 -13.23 -7.04 9.57
N LEU A 296 -12.06 -6.79 10.18
CA LEU A 296 -11.61 -7.40 11.42
C LEU A 296 -11.48 -6.29 12.46
N ALA A 297 -11.95 -6.53 13.68
CA ALA A 297 -11.80 -5.57 14.78
C ALA A 297 -11.27 -6.25 16.03
N TYR A 298 -10.38 -5.58 16.75
CA TYR A 298 -9.74 -6.11 17.96
C TYR A 298 -9.90 -5.15 19.13
N ALA A 299 -9.91 -5.71 20.34
CA ALA A 299 -9.76 -4.99 21.59
C ALA A 299 -8.35 -5.23 22.13
N ILE A 300 -7.75 -4.22 22.77
CA ILE A 300 -6.43 -4.33 23.40
C ILE A 300 -6.40 -5.51 24.39
N GLY A 301 -5.35 -6.32 24.34
CA GLY A 301 -5.16 -7.49 25.22
C GLY A 301 -6.02 -8.70 24.87
N VAL A 302 -6.91 -8.64 23.88
CA VAL A 302 -7.77 -9.75 23.45
C VAL A 302 -7.23 -10.38 22.17
N ALA A 303 -7.09 -11.71 22.15
CA ALA A 303 -6.53 -12.41 21.00
C ALA A 303 -7.55 -12.61 19.87
N ASP A 304 -8.77 -13.02 20.21
CA ASP A 304 -9.82 -13.20 19.22
C ASP A 304 -10.41 -11.86 18.75
N PRO A 305 -10.73 -11.72 17.45
CA PRO A 305 -11.38 -10.50 16.98
C PRO A 305 -12.76 -10.34 17.61
N VAL A 306 -13.05 -9.14 18.13
CA VAL A 306 -14.37 -8.78 18.68
C VAL A 306 -15.43 -8.70 17.60
N SER A 307 -15.04 -8.49 16.35
CA SER A 307 -15.94 -8.46 15.19
C SER A 307 -15.25 -8.99 13.94
N VAL A 308 -16.00 -9.76 13.14
CA VAL A 308 -15.66 -10.17 11.77
C VAL A 308 -16.89 -9.94 10.91
N MET A 309 -16.75 -9.12 9.88
CA MET A 309 -17.82 -8.80 8.94
C MET A 309 -17.34 -9.05 7.51
N VAL A 310 -18.19 -9.62 6.68
CA VAL A 310 -18.02 -9.70 5.23
C VAL A 310 -19.17 -8.95 4.57
N ASN A 311 -18.83 -8.09 3.60
CA ASN A 311 -19.79 -7.41 2.73
C ASN A 311 -19.45 -7.73 1.28
N THR A 312 -20.37 -8.31 0.55
CA THR A 312 -20.24 -8.68 -0.86
C THR A 312 -20.86 -7.66 -1.81
N PHE A 313 -21.42 -6.58 -1.28
CA PHE A 313 -22.11 -5.54 -2.07
C PHE A 313 -23.23 -6.08 -2.95
N GLY A 314 -23.91 -7.14 -2.49
CA GLY A 314 -24.97 -7.81 -3.24
C GLY A 314 -24.50 -8.73 -4.37
N THR A 315 -23.19 -9.00 -4.48
CA THR A 315 -22.62 -9.89 -5.51
C THR A 315 -22.38 -11.31 -5.00
N GLY A 316 -22.71 -11.59 -3.73
CA GLY A 316 -22.50 -12.90 -3.10
C GLY A 316 -23.33 -14.01 -3.75
N THR A 317 -22.74 -15.19 -3.91
CA THR A 317 -23.40 -16.41 -4.42
C THR A 317 -24.10 -17.21 -3.30
N ILE A 318 -23.75 -16.92 -2.05
CA ILE A 318 -24.38 -17.44 -0.82
C ILE A 318 -24.54 -16.28 0.17
N PRO A 319 -25.35 -16.41 1.23
CA PRO A 319 -25.52 -15.38 2.25
C PRO A 319 -24.21 -14.94 2.91
N GLU A 320 -24.06 -13.65 3.19
CA GLU A 320 -22.84 -13.09 3.83
C GLU A 320 -22.57 -13.67 5.22
N SER A 321 -23.60 -14.08 5.95
CA SER A 321 -23.48 -14.81 7.22
C SER A 321 -22.75 -16.15 7.07
N GLU A 322 -23.01 -16.86 5.99
CA GLU A 322 -22.36 -18.13 5.65
C GLU A 322 -20.92 -17.91 5.21
N ILE A 323 -20.66 -16.88 4.37
CA ILE A 323 -19.29 -16.50 4.01
C ILE A 323 -18.50 -16.14 5.27
N THR A 324 -19.10 -15.41 6.21
CA THR A 324 -18.48 -15.04 7.49
C THR A 324 -18.15 -16.28 8.34
N ALA A 325 -19.04 -17.28 8.36
CA ALA A 325 -18.77 -18.55 9.03
C ALA A 325 -17.61 -19.32 8.39
N LEU A 326 -17.55 -19.35 7.06
CA LEU A 326 -16.42 -19.93 6.32
C LEU A 326 -15.11 -19.21 6.62
N VAL A 327 -15.12 -17.88 6.70
CA VAL A 327 -13.93 -17.08 7.08
C VAL A 327 -13.43 -17.51 8.47
N ARG A 328 -14.30 -17.59 9.46
CA ARG A 328 -13.91 -18.02 10.83
C ARG A 328 -13.39 -19.45 10.87
N ALA A 329 -13.87 -20.32 9.99
CA ALA A 329 -13.45 -21.74 9.95
C ALA A 329 -12.12 -21.96 9.21
N HIS A 330 -11.78 -21.12 8.22
CA HIS A 330 -10.66 -21.38 7.31
C HIS A 330 -9.44 -20.48 7.54
N PHE A 331 -9.57 -19.38 8.27
CA PHE A 331 -8.49 -18.41 8.48
C PHE A 331 -8.17 -18.23 9.96
N PRO A 332 -6.88 -18.21 10.33
CA PRO A 332 -6.49 -17.87 11.70
C PRO A 332 -6.64 -16.36 11.88
N LEU A 333 -7.42 -15.95 12.87
CA LEU A 333 -7.75 -14.55 13.08
C LEU A 333 -7.10 -13.94 14.33
N THR A 334 -6.42 -14.74 15.15
CA THR A 334 -5.64 -14.21 16.27
C THR A 334 -4.35 -13.53 15.76
N PRO A 335 -3.81 -12.50 16.43
CA PRO A 335 -2.58 -11.83 16.00
C PRO A 335 -1.42 -12.80 15.73
N LYS A 336 -1.19 -13.75 16.66
CA LYS A 336 -0.18 -14.79 16.51
C LYS A 336 -0.45 -15.67 15.28
N GLY A 337 -1.69 -16.16 15.13
CA GLY A 337 -2.07 -17.01 14.00
C GLY A 337 -1.90 -16.32 12.65
N ILE A 338 -2.21 -15.02 12.56
CA ILE A 338 -2.00 -14.20 11.36
C ILE A 338 -0.51 -14.12 11.01
N ILE A 339 0.33 -13.79 12.00
CA ILE A 339 1.78 -13.64 11.82
C ILE A 339 2.40 -14.95 11.32
N GLU A 340 2.03 -16.08 11.93
CA GLU A 340 2.53 -17.40 11.56
C GLU A 340 2.04 -17.81 10.16
N HIS A 341 0.74 -17.68 9.90
CA HIS A 341 0.13 -18.09 8.62
C HIS A 341 0.68 -17.31 7.43
N LEU A 342 0.80 -16.00 7.56
CA LEU A 342 1.34 -15.14 6.51
C LEU A 342 2.87 -15.04 6.53
N ASN A 343 3.54 -15.72 7.48
CA ASN A 343 5.01 -15.70 7.63
C ASN A 343 5.58 -14.27 7.64
N LEU A 344 5.10 -13.45 8.57
CA LEU A 344 5.38 -12.01 8.60
C LEU A 344 6.67 -11.61 9.35
N ARG A 345 7.34 -12.55 10.05
CA ARG A 345 8.59 -12.25 10.78
C ARG A 345 9.81 -12.36 9.86
N ARG A 346 9.80 -11.59 8.77
CA ARG A 346 10.84 -11.58 7.72
C ARG A 346 11.11 -10.13 7.27
N PRO A 347 12.29 -9.83 6.71
CA PRO A 347 12.59 -8.52 6.13
C PRO A 347 11.92 -8.38 4.76
N ILE A 348 10.62 -8.07 4.73
CA ILE A 348 9.77 -7.96 3.52
C ILE A 348 9.09 -6.61 3.38
N TYR A 349 9.29 -5.71 4.33
CA TYR A 349 8.45 -4.52 4.51
C TYR A 349 8.87 -3.33 3.66
N LYS A 350 10.18 -3.08 3.48
CA LYS A 350 10.66 -2.02 2.58
C LYS A 350 10.07 -2.12 1.17
N ALA A 351 9.89 -3.35 0.66
CA ALA A 351 9.29 -3.60 -0.65
C ALA A 351 7.82 -3.17 -0.74
N THR A 352 7.11 -3.04 0.38
CA THR A 352 5.71 -2.62 0.44
C THR A 352 5.55 -1.10 0.47
N ALA A 353 6.58 -0.37 0.90
CA ALA A 353 6.52 1.05 1.24
C ALA A 353 6.37 1.99 0.03
N ALA A 354 6.34 1.48 -1.19
CA ALA A 354 6.06 2.24 -2.41
C ALA A 354 5.19 1.42 -3.37
N PHE A 355 4.35 2.10 -4.15
CA PHE A 355 3.45 1.53 -5.16
C PHE A 355 2.37 0.59 -4.61
N GLY A 356 1.92 0.82 -3.38
CA GLY A 356 0.86 0.09 -2.69
C GLY A 356 1.29 -1.21 -2.03
N HIS A 357 0.59 -1.60 -0.97
CA HIS A 357 0.82 -2.85 -0.23
C HIS A 357 0.07 -4.03 -0.83
N PHE A 358 -0.95 -3.77 -1.67
CA PHE A 358 -1.84 -4.77 -2.25
C PHE A 358 -1.76 -4.79 -3.78
N GLY A 359 -2.23 -5.90 -4.38
CA GLY A 359 -2.14 -6.10 -5.82
C GLY A 359 -0.72 -6.38 -6.32
N ARG A 360 0.13 -6.93 -5.45
CA ARG A 360 1.54 -7.22 -5.73
C ARG A 360 1.77 -8.71 -5.97
N THR A 361 2.93 -9.02 -6.52
CA THR A 361 3.38 -10.40 -6.79
C THR A 361 4.74 -10.67 -6.17
N GLY A 362 5.05 -11.94 -5.93
CA GLY A 362 6.31 -12.38 -5.35
C GLY A 362 6.21 -12.81 -3.89
N ASP A 363 7.27 -13.44 -3.39
CA ASP A 363 7.29 -14.13 -2.08
C ASP A 363 7.18 -13.17 -0.88
N SER A 364 7.48 -11.90 -1.07
CA SER A 364 7.34 -10.88 -0.03
C SER A 364 5.87 -10.55 0.29
N PHE A 365 4.94 -10.86 -0.62
CA PHE A 365 3.53 -10.48 -0.51
C PHE A 365 2.64 -11.70 -0.25
N SER A 366 2.87 -12.40 0.86
CA SER A 366 2.18 -13.66 1.21
C SER A 366 0.66 -13.51 1.30
N TRP A 367 0.15 -12.32 1.62
CA TRP A 367 -1.29 -11.99 1.67
C TRP A 367 -1.95 -11.86 0.30
N GLU A 368 -1.19 -11.96 -0.78
CA GLU A 368 -1.72 -11.96 -2.15
C GLU A 368 -1.98 -13.37 -2.71
N LYS A 369 -1.70 -14.43 -1.94
CA LYS A 369 -1.98 -15.81 -2.34
C LYS A 369 -3.48 -16.09 -2.38
N THR A 370 -3.89 -16.99 -3.26
CA THR A 370 -5.28 -17.47 -3.42
C THR A 370 -5.44 -18.95 -3.10
N ASP A 371 -4.55 -19.49 -2.27
CA ASP A 371 -4.44 -20.90 -1.93
C ASP A 371 -5.61 -21.46 -1.10
N LYS A 372 -6.47 -20.59 -0.54
CA LYS A 372 -7.71 -20.98 0.15
C LYS A 372 -8.94 -21.00 -0.76
N ALA A 373 -8.85 -20.48 -1.98
CA ALA A 373 -10.00 -20.30 -2.87
C ALA A 373 -10.73 -21.62 -3.17
N GLU A 374 -9.99 -22.68 -3.49
CA GLU A 374 -10.59 -24.00 -3.78
C GLU A 374 -11.28 -24.61 -2.55
N ALA A 375 -10.67 -24.46 -1.36
CA ALA A 375 -11.26 -24.96 -0.12
C ALA A 375 -12.56 -24.22 0.22
N LEU A 376 -12.59 -22.88 0.05
CA LEU A 376 -13.80 -22.07 0.24
C LEU A 376 -14.89 -22.44 -0.75
N ASN A 377 -14.57 -22.61 -2.03
CA ASN A 377 -15.55 -23.03 -3.05
C ASN A 377 -16.15 -24.41 -2.75
N ARG A 378 -15.34 -25.38 -2.30
CA ARG A 378 -15.84 -26.70 -1.91
C ARG A 378 -16.72 -26.66 -0.66
N ALA A 379 -16.35 -25.83 0.33
CA ALA A 379 -17.12 -25.70 1.56
C ALA A 379 -18.46 -25.01 1.34
N SER A 380 -18.53 -23.98 0.48
CA SER A 380 -19.77 -23.27 0.16
C SER A 380 -20.82 -24.18 -0.49
N LYS A 381 -20.41 -25.13 -1.35
CA LYS A 381 -21.33 -26.09 -1.98
C LYS A 381 -21.98 -27.04 -0.99
N LYS A 382 -21.31 -27.37 0.12
CA LYS A 382 -21.89 -28.21 1.18
C LYS A 382 -22.92 -27.48 2.01
N VAL A 383 -22.77 -26.17 2.17
CA VAL A 383 -23.73 -25.31 2.87
C VAL A 383 -25.00 -25.16 2.04
N GLY A 384 -24.89 -24.88 0.73
CA GLY A 384 -26.06 -24.81 -0.17
C GLY A 384 -26.85 -26.10 -0.25
N ALA A 385 -26.17 -27.26 -0.24
CA ALA A 385 -26.86 -28.57 -0.28
C ALA A 385 -27.55 -28.97 1.06
N ALA A 386 -27.27 -28.26 2.15
CA ALA A 386 -27.94 -28.48 3.45
C ALA A 386 -29.14 -27.53 3.67
N ALA A 387 -29.32 -26.54 2.79
CA ALA A 387 -30.41 -25.57 2.84
C ALA A 387 -31.58 -25.91 1.90
N ASP A 388 -31.37 -26.86 0.97
CA ASP A 388 -32.40 -27.48 0.12
C ASP A 388 -32.92 -28.79 0.78
#